data_30d14bad2fb12a3d67518e5a75df08fc
#
_entry.id   30d14bad2fb12a3d67518e5a75df08fc
#
_cell.length_a   1.000
_cell.length_b   1.000
_cell.length_c   1.000
_cell.angle_alpha   90.00
_cell.angle_beta   90.00
_cell.angle_gamma   90.00
#
_symmetry.space_group_name_H-M   'P 1'
#
loop_
_entity.id
_entity.type
_entity.pdbx_description
1 polymer ?
#
loop_
_entity_poly.entity_id
_entity_poly.type
_entity_poly.pdbx_seq_one_letter_code
_entity_poly.pdbx_strand_id
1 'polypeptide(L)' 'MLVLRRNEGQSVVITVGDVRIVVAVTLLGPGWAKLGFSAPHGVTINR' A
#
# COMPACT_ATOMS: atom_id res chain seq x y z
N MET A 1 -1.36 0.57 17.18
CA MET A 1 -1.20 0.72 15.72
C MET A 1 -0.13 -0.24 15.21
N LEU A 2 -0.37 -0.90 14.10
CA LEU A 2 0.64 -1.75 13.46
C LEU A 2 1.56 -0.89 12.60
N VAL A 3 2.86 -1.01 12.82
CA VAL A 3 3.87 -0.31 12.02
C VAL A 3 4.77 -1.34 11.37
N LEU A 4 4.92 -1.26 10.06
CA LEU A 4 5.75 -2.16 9.28
C LEU A 4 6.83 -1.38 8.55
N ARG A 5 8.02 -1.98 8.46
CA ARG A 5 9.10 -1.44 7.65
C ARG A 5 9.08 -2.12 6.28
N ARG A 6 9.03 -1.32 5.22
CA ARG A 6 9.06 -1.84 3.86
C ARG A 6 10.18 -1.17 3.07
N ASN A 7 10.86 -1.98 2.27
CA ASN A 7 11.86 -1.48 1.34
C ASN A 7 11.22 -1.20 -0.02
N GLU A 8 11.95 -0.48 -0.85
CA GLU A 8 11.54 -0.23 -2.23
C GLU A 8 11.27 -1.55 -2.96
N GLY A 9 10.16 -1.62 -3.67
CA GLY A 9 9.72 -2.82 -4.37
C GLY A 9 8.93 -3.80 -3.51
N GLN A 10 8.82 -3.58 -2.20
CA GLN A 10 8.03 -4.42 -1.31
C GLN A 10 6.60 -3.90 -1.16
N SER A 11 5.72 -4.77 -0.73
CA SER A 11 4.31 -4.43 -0.58
C SER A 11 3.73 -4.95 0.73
N VAL A 12 2.54 -4.45 1.05
CA VAL A 12 1.71 -4.91 2.15
C VAL A 12 0.34 -5.25 1.60
N VAL A 13 -0.22 -6.36 2.04
CA VAL A 13 -1.56 -6.77 1.66
C VAL A 13 -2.51 -6.54 2.82
N ILE A 14 -3.62 -5.85 2.56
CA ILE A 14 -4.69 -5.63 3.52
C ILE A 14 -5.88 -6.46 3.06
N THR A 15 -6.39 -7.30 3.94
CA THR A 15 -7.56 -8.13 3.65
C THR A 15 -8.69 -7.82 4.60
N VAL A 16 -9.86 -7.54 4.06
CA VAL A 16 -11.09 -7.30 4.83
C VAL A 16 -12.19 -8.13 4.17
N GLY A 17 -12.60 -9.23 4.81
CA GLY A 17 -13.53 -10.16 4.19
C GLY A 17 -13.00 -10.67 2.87
N ASP A 18 -13.73 -10.46 1.78
CA ASP A 18 -13.32 -10.85 0.42
C ASP A 18 -12.51 -9.76 -0.29
N VAL A 19 -12.31 -8.62 0.36
CA VAL A 19 -11.60 -7.49 -0.23
C VAL A 19 -10.10 -7.61 0.03
N ARG A 20 -9.33 -7.49 -1.02
CA ARG A 20 -7.86 -7.52 -0.95
C ARG A 20 -7.30 -6.25 -1.55
N ILE A 21 -6.50 -5.53 -0.76
CA ILE A 21 -5.86 -4.28 -1.16
C ILE A 21 -4.36 -4.47 -1.06
N VAL A 22 -3.64 -4.13 -2.11
CA VAL A 22 -2.17 -4.19 -2.12
C VAL A 22 -1.63 -2.76 -2.09
N VAL A 23 -0.75 -2.50 -1.13
CA VAL A 23 -0.03 -1.22 -1.04
C VAL A 23 1.44 -1.50 -1.30
N ALA A 24 1.97 -0.94 -2.37
CA ALA A 24 3.36 -1.17 -2.78
C ALA A 24 4.19 0.09 -2.58
N VAL A 25 5.43 -0.09 -2.10
CA VAL A 25 6.42 0.98 -2.08
C VAL A 25 7.15 0.95 -3.42
N THR A 26 6.81 1.87 -4.32
CA THR A 26 7.36 1.85 -5.69
C THR A 26 8.69 2.56 -5.78
N LEU A 27 8.90 3.58 -4.97
CA LEU A 27 10.15 4.34 -4.95
C LEU A 27 10.33 5.01 -3.60
N LEU A 28 11.56 5.05 -3.12
CA LEU A 28 11.93 5.74 -1.88
C LEU A 28 12.91 6.87 -2.16
N GLY A 29 12.78 7.94 -1.40
CA GLY A 29 13.71 9.05 -1.40
C GLY A 29 13.87 9.61 0.01
N PRO A 30 14.75 10.61 0.20
CA PRO A 30 14.94 11.22 1.52
C PRO A 30 13.67 11.97 1.95
N GLY A 31 13.03 11.46 2.99
CA GLY A 31 11.84 12.09 3.56
C GLY A 31 10.55 11.91 2.79
N TRP A 32 10.52 11.03 1.76
CA TRP A 32 9.31 10.77 0.97
C TRP A 32 9.28 9.34 0.43
N ALA A 33 8.09 8.90 0.02
CA ALA A 33 7.88 7.62 -0.63
C ALA A 33 6.76 7.74 -1.67
N LYS A 34 6.91 7.03 -2.78
CA LYS A 34 5.81 6.82 -3.72
C LYS A 34 5.15 5.50 -3.41
N LEU A 35 3.82 5.53 -3.27
CA LEU A 35 3.03 4.36 -2.95
C LEU A 35 2.09 4.05 -4.11
N GLY A 36 2.05 2.80 -4.51
CA GLY A 36 1.09 2.30 -5.46
C GLY A 36 0.00 1.52 -4.74
N PHE A 37 -1.24 1.69 -5.16
CA PHE A 37 -2.39 1.02 -4.55
C PHE A 37 -3.11 0.19 -5.62
N SER A 38 -3.39 -1.05 -5.28
CA SER A 38 -4.22 -1.93 -6.10
C SER A 38 -5.40 -2.38 -5.24
N ALA A 39 -6.60 -2.04 -5.67
CA ALA A 39 -7.81 -2.36 -4.93
C ALA A 39 -8.92 -2.75 -5.90
N PRO A 40 -9.88 -3.61 -5.46
CA PRO A 40 -11.00 -3.93 -6.30
C PRO A 40 -11.91 -2.73 -6.52
N HIS A 41 -12.76 -2.84 -7.54
CA HIS A 41 -13.75 -1.81 -7.85
C HIS A 41 -14.65 -1.53 -6.66
N GLY A 42 -14.90 -0.29 -6.37
CA GLY A 42 -15.74 0.13 -5.24
C GLY A 42 -14.97 0.53 -3.99
N VAL A 43 -13.65 0.29 -3.94
CA VAL A 43 -12.81 0.77 -2.85
C VAL A 43 -12.33 2.18 -3.19
N THR A 44 -12.61 3.12 -2.29
CA THR A 44 -12.18 4.51 -2.45
C THR A 44 -10.87 4.73 -1.72
N ILE A 45 -9.88 5.25 -2.42
CA ILE A 45 -8.58 5.61 -1.85
C ILE A 45 -8.44 7.12 -1.98
N ASN A 46 -8.37 7.80 -0.85
CA ASN A 46 -8.25 9.25 -0.81
C ASN A 46 -6.79 9.69 -0.73
N ARG A 47 -6.50 10.76 -1.39
CA ARG A 47 -5.19 11.39 -1.33
C ARG A 47 -5.07 12.30 -0.13
#